data_eb1d06efe21e75244ac7a6c5daad7816
#
_entry.id   eb1d06efe21e75244ac7a6c5daad7816
#
_cell.length_a   1.000
_cell.length_b   1.000
_cell.length_c   1.000
_cell.angle_alpha   90.00
_cell.angle_beta   90.00
_cell.angle_gamma   90.00
#
_symmetry.space_group_name_H-M   'P 1'
#
loop_
_entity.id
_entity.type
_entity.pdbx_description
1 polymer ?
#
loop_
_entity_poly.entity_id
_entity_poly.type
_entity_poly.pdbx_seq_one_letter_code
_entity_poly.pdbx_strand_id
1 'polypeptide(L)'
;MQANYVRQAGPANFRTFPNHHFFVRVYRHSAVSYYLYTYHPQRTWPLIINSKICAALLNRKTSFLSSPEWLSTPWELHPKSPFDLLLDILVFLPSLFSRADRIFPHDPTIQRRLMAQDLLSNCLSLERQLAAWHATVDPGSSASNSSSPTTSSLFWIQDCSPGGGGSGGGLSEAQIPFADTFAFPSAMSAVTAVYHWTSLVLLYPCIERLHSTIFHRVMDAFPQAEPALPRHLRIDPNAYSAHKVRELAANVCRSLDFALHATVQPDLLVVPLYVVQEFYGGINESAGDGQLEIMWCEGFRARLLAKGSDIADVVRGRRWRDLAAW
;
A
#
# COMPACT_ATOMS: atom_id res chain seq x y z
N MET A 1 -0.26 -24.59 -4.34
CA MET A 1 0.70 -25.22 -5.28
C MET A 1 1.74 -24.24 -5.85
N GLN A 2 1.37 -23.11 -6.45
CA GLN A 2 2.31 -22.15 -7.09
C GLN A 2 3.39 -21.57 -6.16
N ALA A 3 3.07 -21.33 -4.89
CA ALA A 3 4.02 -20.75 -3.92
C ALA A 3 5.27 -21.60 -3.67
N ASN A 4 5.10 -22.91 -3.66
CA ASN A 4 6.22 -23.84 -3.47
C ASN A 4 7.05 -23.97 -4.75
N TYR A 5 6.43 -23.88 -5.93
CA TYR A 5 7.14 -23.95 -7.20
C TYR A 5 8.18 -22.85 -7.35
N VAL A 6 7.79 -21.58 -7.18
CA VAL A 6 8.74 -20.45 -7.34
C VAL A 6 9.90 -20.57 -6.36
N ARG A 7 9.62 -20.89 -5.09
CA ARG A 7 10.66 -21.06 -4.07
C ARG A 7 11.60 -22.23 -4.38
N GLN A 8 11.05 -23.37 -4.85
CA GLN A 8 11.84 -24.56 -5.20
C GLN A 8 12.66 -24.38 -6.48
N ALA A 9 12.10 -23.67 -7.47
CA ALA A 9 12.81 -23.37 -8.70
C ALA A 9 14.04 -22.48 -8.48
N GLY A 10 14.02 -21.64 -7.45
CA GLY A 10 15.12 -20.74 -7.11
C GLY A 10 15.18 -19.49 -8.01
N PRO A 11 15.84 -18.40 -7.56
CA PRO A 11 15.83 -17.10 -8.23
C PRO A 11 16.50 -17.11 -9.62
N ALA A 12 17.48 -17.97 -9.86
CA ALA A 12 18.19 -18.07 -11.14
C ALA A 12 17.28 -18.48 -12.31
N ASN A 13 16.23 -19.28 -12.04
CA ASN A 13 15.26 -19.69 -13.07
C ASN A 13 14.38 -18.56 -13.58
N PHE A 14 14.38 -17.41 -12.91
CA PHE A 14 13.56 -16.24 -13.24
C PHE A 14 14.37 -15.08 -13.87
N ARG A 15 15.58 -15.35 -14.36
CA ARG A 15 16.44 -14.34 -15.04
C ARG A 15 16.01 -14.06 -16.47
N THR A 16 15.40 -15.02 -17.14
CA THR A 16 15.06 -14.96 -18.57
C THR A 16 13.57 -15.11 -18.84
N PHE A 17 13.12 -14.59 -19.99
CA PHE A 17 11.76 -14.82 -20.50
C PHE A 17 11.56 -16.32 -20.84
N PRO A 18 10.37 -16.92 -20.61
CA PRO A 18 9.15 -16.27 -20.10
C PRO A 18 9.07 -16.23 -18.57
N ASN A 19 9.95 -16.93 -17.86
CA ASN A 19 9.91 -17.11 -16.41
C ASN A 19 10.05 -15.76 -15.67
N HIS A 20 10.88 -14.84 -16.16
CA HIS A 20 11.01 -13.50 -15.59
C HIS A 20 9.67 -12.76 -15.63
N HIS A 21 9.00 -12.76 -16.77
CA HIS A 21 7.69 -12.12 -16.93
C HIS A 21 6.63 -12.71 -15.99
N PHE A 22 6.58 -14.04 -15.88
CA PHE A 22 5.71 -14.72 -14.92
C PHE A 22 6.02 -14.29 -13.48
N PHE A 23 7.29 -14.26 -13.09
CA PHE A 23 7.71 -13.85 -11.75
C PHE A 23 7.27 -12.41 -11.44
N VAL A 24 7.52 -11.47 -12.34
CA VAL A 24 7.18 -10.06 -12.14
C VAL A 24 5.67 -9.85 -12.13
N ARG A 25 4.98 -10.24 -13.18
CA ARG A 25 3.57 -9.89 -13.41
C ARG A 25 2.60 -10.75 -12.61
N VAL A 26 2.84 -12.04 -12.53
CA VAL A 26 1.87 -12.98 -11.94
C VAL A 26 2.20 -13.27 -10.49
N TYR A 27 3.48 -13.39 -10.14
CA TYR A 27 3.86 -13.80 -8.82
C TYR A 27 4.12 -12.63 -7.87
N ARG A 28 4.77 -11.58 -8.34
CA ARG A 28 5.19 -10.45 -7.53
C ARG A 28 4.16 -9.33 -7.50
N HIS A 29 3.58 -8.96 -8.64
CA HIS A 29 2.63 -7.85 -8.77
C HIS A 29 1.20 -8.26 -8.43
N SER A 30 0.70 -9.37 -8.99
CA SER A 30 -0.71 -9.75 -8.85
C SER A 30 -1.15 -9.91 -7.40
N ALA A 31 -2.23 -9.26 -7.01
CA ALA A 31 -2.77 -9.31 -5.66
C ALA A 31 -3.76 -10.46 -5.44
N VAL A 32 -4.45 -10.95 -6.49
CA VAL A 32 -5.56 -11.91 -6.38
C VAL A 32 -5.43 -13.01 -7.42
N SER A 33 -5.75 -14.25 -7.04
CA SER A 33 -5.84 -15.36 -7.99
C SER A 33 -7.07 -15.22 -8.89
N TYR A 34 -6.88 -15.44 -10.18
CA TYR A 34 -7.94 -15.47 -11.19
C TYR A 34 -9.10 -16.44 -10.85
N TYR A 35 -8.88 -17.41 -9.95
CA TYR A 35 -9.90 -18.39 -9.53
C TYR A 35 -11.07 -17.79 -8.73
N LEU A 36 -10.91 -16.61 -8.13
CA LEU A 36 -11.97 -16.00 -7.30
C LEU A 36 -13.06 -15.29 -8.10
N TYR A 37 -12.71 -14.76 -9.27
CA TYR A 37 -13.69 -14.08 -10.13
C TYR A 37 -14.71 -15.03 -10.77
N THR A 38 -14.43 -16.34 -10.79
CA THR A 38 -15.22 -17.31 -11.57
C THR A 38 -16.25 -18.12 -10.80
N TYR A 39 -16.20 -18.17 -9.45
CA TYR A 39 -17.00 -19.18 -8.73
C TYR A 39 -17.98 -18.69 -7.63
N HIS A 40 -17.91 -17.44 -7.11
CA HIS A 40 -18.84 -17.02 -6.05
C HIS A 40 -19.19 -15.53 -6.07
N PRO A 41 -20.33 -15.12 -6.68
CA PRO A 41 -20.82 -13.75 -6.64
C PRO A 41 -21.45 -13.32 -5.29
N GLN A 42 -21.61 -14.21 -4.32
CA GLN A 42 -22.40 -13.92 -3.09
C GLN A 42 -21.69 -14.20 -1.76
N ARG A 43 -20.37 -14.47 -1.73
CA ARG A 43 -19.69 -14.68 -0.44
C ARG A 43 -18.80 -13.51 -0.08
N THR A 44 -19.05 -12.99 1.14
CA THR A 44 -18.11 -12.21 1.94
C THR A 44 -16.68 -12.76 1.79
N TRP A 45 -15.78 -11.93 1.35
CA TRP A 45 -14.41 -12.22 1.00
C TRP A 45 -13.67 -13.18 1.95
N PRO A 46 -13.30 -14.35 1.55
CA PRO A 46 -11.99 -14.86 1.90
C PRO A 46 -11.03 -14.43 0.76
N LEU A 47 -10.34 -13.31 0.96
CA LEU A 47 -9.28 -12.84 0.09
C LEU A 47 -8.19 -13.93 -0.03
N ILE A 48 -8.26 -14.79 -1.04
CA ILE A 48 -7.14 -15.63 -1.41
C ILE A 48 -6.18 -14.75 -2.21
N ILE A 49 -5.41 -13.95 -1.48
CA ILE A 49 -4.38 -13.09 -2.04
C ILE A 49 -3.20 -13.97 -2.41
N ASN A 50 -2.93 -14.09 -3.69
CA ASN A 50 -1.83 -14.91 -4.21
C ASN A 50 -0.53 -14.13 -4.44
N SER A 51 -0.56 -12.79 -4.50
CA SER A 51 0.68 -12.02 -4.47
C SER A 51 1.41 -12.30 -3.17
N LYS A 52 2.64 -12.74 -3.29
CA LYS A 52 3.42 -13.10 -2.09
C LYS A 52 3.78 -11.89 -1.25
N ILE A 53 3.93 -10.71 -1.84
CA ILE A 53 4.19 -9.47 -1.11
C ILE A 53 2.91 -8.98 -0.44
N CYS A 54 1.81 -8.86 -1.18
CA CYS A 54 0.53 -8.41 -0.64
C CYS A 54 -0.06 -9.36 0.40
N ALA A 55 0.00 -10.68 0.14
CA ALA A 55 -0.43 -11.69 1.11
C ALA A 55 0.44 -11.69 2.37
N ALA A 56 1.76 -11.52 2.22
CA ALA A 56 2.67 -11.39 3.35
C ALA A 56 2.34 -10.14 4.17
N LEU A 57 2.06 -9.01 3.51
CA LEU A 57 1.71 -7.74 4.13
C LEU A 57 0.42 -7.85 4.96
N LEU A 58 -0.66 -8.36 4.37
CA LEU A 58 -1.95 -8.50 5.05
C LEU A 58 -1.94 -9.55 6.15
N ASN A 59 -1.22 -10.66 5.96
CA ASN A 59 -1.09 -11.72 6.96
C ASN A 59 0.05 -11.46 7.96
N ARG A 60 0.80 -10.37 7.83
CA ARG A 60 1.97 -10.00 8.65
C ARG A 60 2.97 -11.15 8.80
N LYS A 61 3.23 -11.85 7.70
CA LYS A 61 4.16 -12.99 7.65
C LYS A 61 5.35 -12.65 6.78
N THR A 62 6.55 -13.01 7.23
CA THR A 62 7.78 -12.83 6.45
C THR A 62 7.70 -13.56 5.12
N SER A 63 8.19 -12.92 4.06
CA SER A 63 8.29 -13.49 2.73
C SER A 63 9.73 -13.87 2.40
N PHE A 64 9.95 -15.00 1.74
CA PHE A 64 11.27 -15.37 1.24
C PHE A 64 11.77 -14.39 0.14
N LEU A 65 10.87 -13.60 -0.46
CA LEU A 65 11.23 -12.57 -1.43
C LEU A 65 12.07 -11.42 -0.85
N SER A 66 12.15 -11.32 0.50
CA SER A 66 13.03 -10.35 1.17
C SER A 66 14.49 -10.76 1.22
N SER A 67 14.85 -11.98 0.79
CA SER A 67 16.26 -12.37 0.76
C SER A 67 17.01 -11.70 -0.39
N PRO A 68 18.30 -11.36 -0.22
CA PRO A 68 19.10 -10.63 -1.20
C PRO A 68 19.09 -11.27 -2.59
N GLU A 69 19.10 -12.61 -2.65
CA GLU A 69 19.11 -13.35 -3.93
C GLU A 69 17.82 -13.12 -4.72
N TRP A 70 16.65 -13.05 -4.06
CA TRP A 70 15.38 -12.77 -4.73
C TRP A 70 15.21 -11.30 -5.11
N LEU A 71 15.93 -10.41 -4.46
CA LEU A 71 15.95 -8.99 -4.80
C LEU A 71 16.92 -8.67 -5.95
N SER A 72 17.94 -9.50 -6.23
CA SER A 72 18.96 -9.22 -7.23
C SER A 72 18.92 -10.16 -8.44
N THR A 73 18.99 -11.47 -8.22
CA THR A 73 19.23 -12.46 -9.29
C THR A 73 18.18 -12.46 -10.41
N PRO A 74 16.87 -12.38 -10.16
CA PRO A 74 15.88 -12.33 -11.24
C PRO A 74 16.05 -11.09 -12.15
N TRP A 75 16.74 -10.07 -11.67
CA TRP A 75 16.87 -8.77 -12.30
C TRP A 75 18.21 -8.53 -12.99
N GLU A 76 19.11 -9.50 -12.97
CA GLU A 76 20.45 -9.35 -13.57
C GLU A 76 20.43 -8.99 -15.06
N LEU A 77 19.43 -9.43 -15.80
CA LEU A 77 19.26 -9.18 -17.24
C LEU A 77 18.18 -8.15 -17.57
N HIS A 78 17.44 -7.69 -16.58
CA HIS A 78 16.31 -6.79 -16.77
C HIS A 78 16.33 -5.66 -15.74
N PRO A 79 16.19 -4.39 -16.16
CA PRO A 79 16.10 -3.28 -15.21
C PRO A 79 14.79 -3.34 -14.43
N LYS A 80 14.84 -2.95 -13.17
CA LYS A 80 13.64 -2.79 -12.34
C LYS A 80 12.86 -1.54 -12.73
N SER A 81 11.54 -1.68 -12.81
CA SER A 81 10.66 -0.52 -12.89
C SER A 81 10.62 0.24 -11.55
N PRO A 82 10.17 1.50 -11.53
CA PRO A 82 9.96 2.23 -10.27
C PRO A 82 9.05 1.47 -9.29
N PHE A 83 8.03 0.76 -9.79
CA PHE A 83 7.15 -0.08 -8.98
C PHE A 83 7.89 -1.30 -8.40
N ASP A 84 8.77 -1.94 -9.17
CA ASP A 84 9.58 -3.06 -8.67
C ASP A 84 10.54 -2.62 -7.57
N LEU A 85 11.15 -1.44 -7.70
CA LEU A 85 12.00 -0.86 -6.66
C LEU A 85 11.20 -0.56 -5.39
N LEU A 86 9.96 -0.06 -5.52
CA LEU A 86 9.07 0.13 -4.37
C LEU A 86 8.75 -1.21 -3.70
N LEU A 87 8.41 -2.24 -4.47
CA LEU A 87 8.11 -3.57 -3.94
C LEU A 87 9.32 -4.21 -3.21
N ASP A 88 10.55 -3.88 -3.62
CA ASP A 88 11.76 -4.30 -2.90
C ASP A 88 11.85 -3.72 -1.48
N ILE A 89 11.29 -2.54 -1.26
CA ILE A 89 11.20 -1.93 0.07
C ILE A 89 10.01 -2.53 0.83
N LEU A 90 8.84 -2.64 0.18
CA LEU A 90 7.60 -3.10 0.82
C LEU A 90 7.68 -4.54 1.33
N VAL A 91 8.53 -5.38 0.73
CA VAL A 91 8.69 -6.78 1.14
C VAL A 91 9.20 -6.94 2.58
N PHE A 92 9.79 -5.90 3.17
CA PHE A 92 10.26 -5.88 4.57
C PHE A 92 9.18 -5.50 5.57
N LEU A 93 8.11 -4.77 5.17
CA LEU A 93 7.03 -4.34 6.06
C LEU A 93 6.38 -5.50 6.84
N PRO A 94 6.07 -6.67 6.23
CA PRO A 94 5.43 -7.77 6.96
C PRO A 94 6.25 -8.26 8.16
N SER A 95 7.57 -8.25 8.05
CA SER A 95 8.46 -8.65 9.15
C SER A 95 8.45 -7.65 10.30
N LEU A 96 8.38 -6.35 9.99
CA LEU A 96 8.28 -5.29 11.00
C LEU A 96 6.95 -5.39 11.76
N PHE A 97 5.84 -5.55 11.03
CA PHE A 97 4.52 -5.71 11.65
C PHE A 97 4.40 -6.98 12.47
N SER A 98 4.94 -8.11 11.99
CA SER A 98 5.00 -9.35 12.77
C SER A 98 5.77 -9.19 14.09
N ARG A 99 6.83 -8.38 14.09
CA ARG A 99 7.57 -8.06 15.31
C ARG A 99 6.79 -7.12 16.23
N ALA A 100 6.12 -6.11 15.68
CA ALA A 100 5.25 -5.19 16.41
C ALA A 100 4.12 -5.94 17.12
N ASP A 101 3.46 -6.88 16.44
CA ASP A 101 2.39 -7.71 16.99
C ASP A 101 2.85 -8.56 18.20
N ARG A 102 4.13 -8.93 18.24
CA ARG A 102 4.72 -9.63 19.39
C ARG A 102 5.08 -8.70 20.54
N ILE A 103 5.44 -7.44 20.24
CA ILE A 103 5.87 -6.47 21.26
C ILE A 103 4.66 -5.85 21.98
N PHE A 104 3.63 -5.47 21.25
CA PHE A 104 2.51 -4.70 21.81
C PHE A 104 1.72 -5.39 22.93
N PRO A 105 1.47 -6.72 22.91
CA PRO A 105 0.71 -7.39 23.97
C PRO A 105 1.50 -7.61 25.26
N HIS A 106 2.84 -7.49 25.25
CA HIS A 106 3.65 -7.74 26.44
C HIS A 106 3.48 -6.64 27.49
N ASP A 107 3.68 -7.02 28.75
CA ASP A 107 3.71 -6.09 29.87
C ASP A 107 4.78 -5.01 29.71
N PRO A 108 4.59 -3.79 30.22
CA PRO A 108 5.51 -2.68 30.07
C PRO A 108 6.78 -2.89 30.93
N THR A 109 7.73 -3.63 30.40
CA THR A 109 9.04 -3.95 31.00
C THR A 109 10.17 -3.20 30.29
N ILE A 110 11.36 -3.13 30.91
CA ILE A 110 12.57 -2.61 30.25
C ILE A 110 12.85 -3.38 28.97
N GLN A 111 12.70 -4.70 28.99
CA GLN A 111 12.92 -5.55 27.81
C GLN A 111 11.98 -5.17 26.66
N ARG A 112 10.67 -4.98 26.94
CA ARG A 112 9.70 -4.51 25.93
C ARG A 112 10.10 -3.16 25.35
N ARG A 113 10.55 -2.23 26.20
CA ARG A 113 11.03 -0.90 25.77
C ARG A 113 12.22 -1.00 24.81
N LEU A 114 13.22 -1.83 25.14
CA LEU A 114 14.39 -2.04 24.27
C LEU A 114 14.00 -2.68 22.93
N MET A 115 13.11 -3.66 22.94
CA MET A 115 12.59 -4.28 21.72
C MET A 115 11.81 -3.25 20.86
N ALA A 116 11.05 -2.35 21.47
CA ALA A 116 10.34 -1.28 20.77
C ALA A 116 11.31 -0.25 20.18
N GLN A 117 12.39 0.11 20.87
CA GLN A 117 13.45 1.00 20.35
C GLN A 117 14.16 0.41 19.13
N ASP A 118 14.54 -0.87 19.18
CA ASP A 118 15.18 -1.55 18.05
C ASP A 118 14.22 -1.63 16.84
N LEU A 119 12.95 -1.97 17.09
CA LEU A 119 11.97 -2.02 16.01
C LEU A 119 11.67 -0.63 15.43
N LEU A 120 11.58 0.41 16.27
CA LEU A 120 11.41 1.80 15.82
C LEU A 120 12.58 2.22 14.91
N SER A 121 13.81 1.89 15.25
CA SER A 121 14.98 2.15 14.40
C SER A 121 14.84 1.52 13.01
N ASN A 122 14.35 0.28 12.96
CA ASN A 122 14.12 -0.42 11.69
C ASN A 122 12.98 0.21 10.88
N CYS A 123 11.88 0.63 11.53
CA CYS A 123 10.77 1.33 10.87
C CYS A 123 11.22 2.67 10.28
N LEU A 124 11.97 3.49 11.03
CA LEU A 124 12.52 4.77 10.55
C LEU A 124 13.56 4.58 9.43
N SER A 125 14.31 3.47 9.45
CA SER A 125 15.21 3.12 8.34
C SER A 125 14.44 2.81 7.07
N LEU A 126 13.33 2.07 7.17
CA LEU A 126 12.47 1.76 6.02
C LEU A 126 11.76 3.01 5.49
N GLU A 127 11.28 3.89 6.37
CA GLU A 127 10.71 5.18 5.98
C GLU A 127 11.70 6.03 5.18
N ARG A 128 12.96 6.12 5.63
CA ARG A 128 14.02 6.80 4.87
C ARG A 128 14.26 6.19 3.50
N GLN A 129 14.17 4.86 3.36
CA GLN A 129 14.26 4.20 2.06
C GLN A 129 13.08 4.55 1.16
N LEU A 130 11.84 4.61 1.70
CA LEU A 130 10.65 5.05 0.97
C LEU A 130 10.78 6.51 0.53
N ALA A 131 11.26 7.40 1.42
CA ALA A 131 11.49 8.79 1.10
C ALA A 131 12.59 8.99 0.02
N ALA A 132 13.70 8.25 0.12
CA ALA A 132 14.76 8.27 -0.87
C ALA A 132 14.27 7.75 -2.23
N TRP A 133 13.51 6.65 -2.23
CA TRP A 133 12.88 6.12 -3.45
C TRP A 133 11.91 7.15 -4.06
N HIS A 134 11.05 7.77 -3.25
CA HIS A 134 10.10 8.79 -3.72
C HIS A 134 10.81 9.97 -4.37
N ALA A 135 11.90 10.46 -3.78
CA ALA A 135 12.71 11.53 -4.34
C ALA A 135 13.33 11.19 -5.71
N THR A 136 13.55 9.90 -6.01
CA THR A 136 14.02 9.47 -7.36
C THR A 136 12.90 9.48 -8.40
N VAL A 137 11.66 9.25 -7.97
CA VAL A 137 10.48 9.17 -8.86
C VAL A 137 9.83 10.54 -9.03
N ASP A 138 9.86 11.38 -7.99
CA ASP A 138 9.35 12.76 -7.99
C ASP A 138 10.41 13.77 -7.53
N PRO A 139 11.39 14.11 -8.38
CA PRO A 139 12.44 15.07 -8.03
C PRO A 139 11.92 16.49 -7.79
N GLY A 140 10.74 16.84 -8.31
CA GLY A 140 10.10 18.16 -8.12
C GLY A 140 9.58 18.38 -6.71
N SER A 141 9.23 17.35 -5.99
CA SER A 141 8.72 17.41 -4.61
C SER A 141 9.76 17.90 -3.59
N SER A 142 11.06 17.75 -3.87
CA SER A 142 12.16 18.14 -2.98
C SER A 142 12.58 19.61 -3.12
N ALA A 143 12.13 20.33 -4.16
CA ALA A 143 12.63 21.65 -4.52
C ALA A 143 11.70 22.81 -4.10
N SER A 144 10.56 22.56 -3.46
CA SER A 144 9.56 23.59 -3.19
C SER A 144 9.82 24.39 -1.92
N ASN A 145 10.81 25.32 -1.98
CA ASN A 145 10.77 26.58 -1.22
C ASN A 145 10.04 27.69 -2.01
N SER A 146 9.34 27.39 -3.09
CA SER A 146 8.56 28.36 -3.86
C SER A 146 7.07 28.20 -3.61
N SER A 147 6.45 29.29 -3.23
CA SER A 147 5.05 29.51 -2.84
C SER A 147 4.02 29.31 -3.96
N SER A 148 4.09 28.23 -4.70
CA SER A 148 3.10 27.86 -5.72
C SER A 148 2.72 26.37 -5.51
N PRO A 149 1.44 26.06 -5.25
CA PRO A 149 0.98 24.71 -4.98
C PRO A 149 0.75 23.96 -6.29
N THR A 150 1.80 23.73 -7.11
CA THR A 150 1.56 23.17 -8.43
C THR A 150 2.62 22.20 -8.85
N THR A 151 2.13 21.02 -9.21
CA THR A 151 2.76 19.99 -10.01
C THR A 151 3.88 19.21 -9.33
N SER A 152 3.48 18.20 -8.56
CA SER A 152 4.31 17.01 -8.48
C SER A 152 4.46 16.48 -9.90
N SER A 153 5.64 15.99 -10.29
CA SER A 153 5.83 15.38 -11.61
C SER A 153 5.08 14.07 -11.76
N LEU A 154 4.59 13.50 -10.65
CA LEU A 154 3.89 12.23 -10.57
C LEU A 154 2.41 12.32 -10.85
N PHE A 155 1.74 13.40 -10.48
CA PHE A 155 0.30 13.55 -10.64
C PHE A 155 -0.11 15.03 -10.67
N TRP A 156 -1.31 15.30 -11.18
CA TRP A 156 -1.97 16.62 -11.11
C TRP A 156 -3.40 16.45 -10.62
N ILE A 157 -3.93 17.48 -10.01
CA ILE A 157 -5.32 17.52 -9.57
C ILE A 157 -6.20 17.73 -10.80
N GLN A 158 -7.17 16.88 -10.99
CA GLN A 158 -8.20 17.02 -12.01
C GLN A 158 -9.47 17.53 -11.32
N ASP A 159 -9.80 18.78 -11.53
CA ASP A 159 -11.06 19.35 -11.10
C ASP A 159 -12.20 18.67 -11.84
N CYS A 160 -12.94 17.87 -11.14
CA CYS A 160 -14.19 17.29 -11.64
C CYS A 160 -15.34 18.29 -11.48
N SER A 161 -15.15 19.55 -11.98
CA SER A 161 -16.28 20.47 -12.10
C SER A 161 -17.18 19.95 -13.22
N PRO A 162 -18.43 19.55 -12.95
CA PRO A 162 -19.36 19.20 -14.01
C PRO A 162 -19.62 20.48 -14.81
N GLY A 163 -19.11 20.52 -16.02
CA GLY A 163 -19.28 21.64 -16.95
C GLY A 163 -20.74 22.00 -17.11
N GLY A 164 -21.10 23.21 -16.71
CA GLY A 164 -22.21 23.98 -17.23
C GLY A 164 -23.61 23.53 -16.85
N GLY A 165 -24.25 24.28 -15.94
CA GLY A 165 -25.67 24.61 -16.02
C GLY A 165 -26.66 23.52 -15.65
N GLY A 166 -26.92 23.34 -14.39
CA GLY A 166 -28.06 22.59 -13.89
C GLY A 166 -28.38 23.03 -12.45
N SER A 167 -29.22 24.05 -12.30
CA SER A 167 -29.86 24.41 -11.05
C SER A 167 -30.81 23.29 -10.61
N GLY A 168 -30.31 22.32 -9.88
CA GLY A 168 -31.08 21.29 -9.24
C GLY A 168 -30.53 21.07 -7.84
N GLY A 169 -31.35 21.32 -6.81
CA GLY A 169 -31.00 21.23 -5.39
C GLY A 169 -30.43 19.86 -5.01
N GLY A 170 -29.13 19.69 -5.19
CA GLY A 170 -28.36 18.51 -4.79
C GLY A 170 -27.52 18.85 -3.57
N LEU A 171 -27.18 17.85 -2.81
CA LEU A 171 -26.27 17.88 -1.67
C LEU A 171 -25.07 18.79 -1.97
N SER A 172 -24.71 19.64 -1.04
CA SER A 172 -23.55 20.53 -1.17
C SER A 172 -22.31 19.74 -1.57
N GLU A 173 -21.56 20.20 -2.59
CA GLU A 173 -20.29 19.57 -3.06
C GLU A 173 -19.30 19.28 -1.92
N ALA A 174 -19.39 20.01 -0.82
CA ALA A 174 -18.63 19.79 0.39
C ALA A 174 -18.91 18.45 1.11
N GLN A 175 -19.92 17.68 0.69
CA GLN A 175 -20.29 16.41 1.31
C GLN A 175 -19.84 15.17 0.52
N ILE A 176 -19.28 15.32 -0.67
CA ILE A 176 -18.79 14.18 -1.44
C ILE A 176 -17.32 13.96 -1.08
N PRO A 177 -16.97 12.84 -0.41
CA PRO A 177 -15.58 12.55 -0.10
C PRO A 177 -14.79 12.33 -1.41
N PHE A 178 -13.56 12.86 -1.44
CA PHE A 178 -12.63 12.68 -2.57
C PHE A 178 -13.14 13.25 -3.91
N ALA A 179 -13.85 14.39 -3.87
CA ALA A 179 -14.34 15.09 -5.06
C ALA A 179 -13.18 15.48 -6.01
N ASP A 180 -12.04 15.89 -5.44
CA ASP A 180 -10.82 16.15 -6.20
C ASP A 180 -10.13 14.82 -6.51
N THR A 181 -10.01 14.49 -7.79
CA THR A 181 -9.32 13.27 -8.23
C THR A 181 -7.91 13.57 -8.75
N PHE A 182 -7.02 12.61 -8.65
CA PHE A 182 -5.67 12.72 -9.18
C PHE A 182 -5.59 12.05 -10.56
N ALA A 183 -4.94 12.72 -11.50
CA ALA A 183 -4.58 12.18 -12.80
C ALA A 183 -3.06 11.94 -12.86
N PHE A 184 -2.64 10.94 -13.64
CA PHE A 184 -1.26 10.44 -13.69
C PHE A 184 -0.80 10.27 -15.14
N PRO A 185 0.52 10.33 -15.41
CA PRO A 185 1.05 10.09 -16.74
C PRO A 185 0.74 8.68 -17.29
N SER A 186 0.58 7.70 -16.40
CA SER A 186 0.27 6.31 -16.79
C SER A 186 -0.44 5.55 -15.68
N ALA A 187 -1.08 4.43 -16.04
CA ALA A 187 -1.67 3.50 -15.08
C ALA A 187 -0.66 3.00 -14.04
N MET A 188 0.58 2.71 -14.46
CA MET A 188 1.59 2.20 -13.57
C MET A 188 2.11 3.29 -12.61
N SER A 189 2.17 4.55 -13.05
CA SER A 189 2.49 5.68 -12.16
C SER A 189 1.43 5.84 -11.06
N ALA A 190 0.14 5.72 -11.42
CA ALA A 190 -0.95 5.74 -10.46
C ALA A 190 -0.85 4.59 -9.45
N VAL A 191 -0.68 3.35 -9.92
CA VAL A 191 -0.52 2.18 -9.04
C VAL A 191 0.69 2.35 -8.12
N THR A 192 1.79 2.87 -8.64
CA THR A 192 3.03 3.09 -7.87
C THR A 192 2.81 4.11 -6.75
N ALA A 193 2.15 5.24 -7.03
CA ALA A 193 1.81 6.25 -6.04
C ALA A 193 0.84 5.69 -4.98
N VAL A 194 -0.19 4.97 -5.41
CA VAL A 194 -1.16 4.31 -4.53
C VAL A 194 -0.47 3.36 -3.54
N TYR A 195 0.45 2.52 -4.01
CA TYR A 195 1.20 1.60 -3.13
C TYR A 195 2.16 2.33 -2.18
N HIS A 196 2.78 3.41 -2.62
CA HIS A 196 3.61 4.25 -1.76
C HIS A 196 2.78 4.83 -0.59
N TRP A 197 1.68 5.51 -0.88
CA TRP A 197 0.81 6.05 0.18
C TRP A 197 0.21 4.96 1.06
N THR A 198 -0.22 3.85 0.49
CA THR A 198 -0.72 2.69 1.25
C THR A 198 0.32 2.18 2.23
N SER A 199 1.59 2.12 1.84
CA SER A 199 2.67 1.70 2.73
C SER A 199 2.86 2.65 3.91
N LEU A 200 2.72 3.95 3.70
CA LEU A 200 2.81 4.97 4.75
C LEU A 200 1.58 4.93 5.68
N VAL A 201 0.37 4.70 5.14
CA VAL A 201 -0.86 4.48 5.95
C VAL A 201 -0.68 3.32 6.94
N LEU A 202 0.05 2.28 6.54
CA LEU A 202 0.34 1.13 7.41
C LEU A 202 1.51 1.40 8.37
N LEU A 203 2.55 2.08 7.91
CA LEU A 203 3.79 2.26 8.65
C LEU A 203 3.68 3.33 9.75
N TYR A 204 3.02 4.46 9.48
CA TYR A 204 2.96 5.60 10.39
C TYR A 204 2.28 5.28 11.73
N PRO A 205 1.12 4.60 11.77
CA PRO A 205 0.52 4.18 13.05
C PRO A 205 1.42 3.22 13.83
N CYS A 206 2.20 2.38 13.14
CA CYS A 206 3.16 1.48 13.78
C CYS A 206 4.30 2.27 14.44
N ILE A 207 4.85 3.28 13.75
CA ILE A 207 5.91 4.17 14.29
C ILE A 207 5.39 4.92 15.51
N GLU A 208 4.22 5.54 15.42
CA GLU A 208 3.60 6.29 16.51
C GLU A 208 3.37 5.39 17.73
N ARG A 209 2.78 4.20 17.53
CA ARG A 209 2.50 3.25 18.60
C ARG A 209 3.79 2.69 19.25
N LEU A 210 4.85 2.45 18.47
CA LEU A 210 6.15 2.04 18.99
C LEU A 210 6.77 3.17 19.84
N HIS A 211 6.73 4.40 19.34
CA HIS A 211 7.20 5.57 20.07
C HIS A 211 6.45 5.72 21.40
N SER A 212 5.12 5.69 21.39
CA SER A 212 4.29 5.71 22.59
C SER A 212 4.65 4.58 23.56
N THR A 213 4.87 3.35 23.05
CA THR A 213 5.27 2.18 23.86
C THR A 213 6.60 2.39 24.61
N ILE A 214 7.55 3.11 24.02
CA ILE A 214 8.84 3.41 24.65
C ILE A 214 8.69 4.29 25.90
N PHE A 215 7.72 5.21 25.87
CA PHE A 215 7.47 6.15 26.98
C PHE A 215 6.49 5.62 28.03
N HIS A 216 5.89 4.44 27.84
CA HIS A 216 5.10 3.81 28.88
C HIS A 216 5.95 3.58 30.14
N ARG A 217 5.34 3.78 31.33
CA ARG A 217 5.98 3.46 32.60
C ARG A 217 6.31 1.97 32.63
N VAL A 218 7.55 1.66 33.02
CA VAL A 218 7.97 0.26 33.15
C VAL A 218 7.67 -0.27 34.54
N MET A 219 7.32 -1.54 34.64
CA MET A 219 6.95 -2.17 35.91
C MET A 219 8.15 -2.68 36.69
N ASP A 220 9.26 -2.95 36.01
CA ASP A 220 10.47 -3.60 36.53
C ASP A 220 11.65 -2.64 36.77
N ALA A 221 11.43 -1.33 36.77
CA ALA A 221 12.45 -0.32 37.04
C ALA A 221 12.06 0.64 38.18
N PHE A 222 12.97 0.86 39.10
CA PHE A 222 12.84 1.85 40.15
C PHE A 222 14.23 2.46 40.48
N PRO A 223 14.40 3.82 40.57
CA PRO A 223 13.40 4.83 40.23
C PRO A 223 13.08 4.87 38.74
N GLN A 224 11.88 5.30 38.42
CA GLN A 224 11.46 5.43 37.02
C GLN A 224 12.14 6.64 36.37
N ALA A 225 13.14 6.36 35.54
CA ALA A 225 13.75 7.39 34.71
C ALA A 225 13.06 7.48 33.37
N GLU A 226 12.88 8.70 32.87
CA GLU A 226 12.47 8.88 31.48
C GLU A 226 13.50 8.27 30.52
N PRO A 227 13.05 7.57 29.48
CA PRO A 227 13.97 6.96 28.52
C PRO A 227 14.71 8.04 27.75
N ALA A 228 16.04 8.07 27.87
CA ALA A 228 16.89 8.90 27.03
C ALA A 228 16.96 8.28 25.63
N LEU A 229 16.11 8.76 24.70
CA LEU A 229 16.14 8.30 23.32
C LEU A 229 17.37 8.85 22.59
N PRO A 230 18.11 7.98 21.88
CA PRO A 230 19.11 8.42 20.91
C PRO A 230 18.52 9.41 19.89
N ARG A 231 19.34 10.35 19.42
CA ARG A 231 18.87 11.41 18.50
C ARG A 231 18.15 10.88 17.27
N HIS A 232 18.61 9.76 16.71
CA HIS A 232 18.05 9.14 15.52
C HIS A 232 16.70 8.45 15.73
N LEU A 233 16.27 8.27 16.98
CA LEU A 233 14.94 7.73 17.35
C LEU A 233 13.97 8.82 17.81
N ARG A 234 14.41 10.06 17.88
CA ARG A 234 13.52 11.18 18.18
C ARG A 234 12.70 11.50 16.95
N ILE A 235 11.40 11.35 17.07
CA ILE A 235 10.43 11.67 16.00
C ILE A 235 9.68 12.95 16.36
N ASP A 236 9.20 13.65 15.34
CA ASP A 236 8.15 14.64 15.51
C ASP A 236 6.79 13.90 15.53
N PRO A 237 6.07 13.90 16.67
CA PRO A 237 4.78 13.19 16.75
C PRO A 237 3.75 13.68 15.73
N ASN A 238 3.83 14.95 15.31
CA ASN A 238 2.90 15.52 14.34
C ASN A 238 3.05 14.89 12.94
N ALA A 239 4.28 14.47 12.58
CA ALA A 239 4.55 13.81 11.30
C ALA A 239 3.81 12.46 11.15
N TYR A 240 3.47 11.82 12.27
CA TYR A 240 2.81 10.50 12.33
C TYR A 240 1.38 10.59 12.90
N SER A 241 0.83 11.81 13.01
CA SER A 241 -0.49 12.04 13.58
C SER A 241 -1.59 11.36 12.76
N ALA A 242 -2.72 11.06 13.40
CA ALA A 242 -3.90 10.50 12.74
C ALA A 242 -4.39 11.37 11.58
N HIS A 243 -4.24 12.70 11.68
CA HIS A 243 -4.55 13.63 10.60
C HIS A 243 -3.67 13.37 9.37
N LYS A 244 -2.35 13.19 9.57
CA LYS A 244 -1.41 12.90 8.47
C LYS A 244 -1.71 11.57 7.81
N VAL A 245 -2.05 10.55 8.59
CA VAL A 245 -2.44 9.24 8.05
C VAL A 245 -3.76 9.34 7.26
N ARG A 246 -4.73 10.15 7.74
CA ARG A 246 -5.98 10.39 7.02
C ARG A 246 -5.75 11.11 5.68
N GLU A 247 -4.83 12.07 5.62
CA GLU A 247 -4.41 12.72 4.37
C GLU A 247 -3.84 11.70 3.37
N LEU A 248 -2.94 10.81 3.82
CA LEU A 248 -2.38 9.74 2.99
C LEU A 248 -3.44 8.77 2.49
N ALA A 249 -4.39 8.38 3.36
CA ALA A 249 -5.51 7.51 2.97
C ALA A 249 -6.43 8.21 1.95
N ALA A 250 -6.68 9.51 2.11
CA ALA A 250 -7.42 10.30 1.13
C ALA A 250 -6.70 10.36 -0.22
N ASN A 251 -5.37 10.49 -0.24
CA ASN A 251 -4.59 10.47 -1.49
C ASN A 251 -4.68 9.12 -2.21
N VAL A 252 -4.69 8.02 -1.46
CA VAL A 252 -4.99 6.69 -2.05
C VAL A 252 -6.36 6.74 -2.73
N CYS A 253 -7.42 7.13 -2.02
CA CYS A 253 -8.78 7.14 -2.56
C CYS A 253 -8.92 8.05 -3.80
N ARG A 254 -8.35 9.27 -3.78
CA ARG A 254 -8.35 10.20 -4.92
C ARG A 254 -7.68 9.64 -6.18
N SER A 255 -6.78 8.67 -6.00
CA SER A 255 -6.03 8.05 -7.11
C SER A 255 -6.70 6.80 -7.67
N LEU A 256 -7.56 6.15 -6.88
CA LEU A 256 -8.12 4.85 -7.24
C LEU A 256 -8.99 4.91 -8.50
N ASP A 257 -9.73 5.98 -8.74
CA ASP A 257 -10.58 6.10 -9.93
C ASP A 257 -9.76 6.16 -11.21
N PHE A 258 -8.72 7.00 -11.25
CA PHE A 258 -7.80 7.03 -12.39
C PHE A 258 -7.12 5.66 -12.58
N ALA A 259 -6.59 5.08 -11.50
CA ALA A 259 -5.91 3.79 -11.55
C ALA A 259 -6.85 2.69 -12.07
N LEU A 260 -8.13 2.66 -11.63
CA LEU A 260 -9.11 1.70 -12.09
C LEU A 260 -9.40 1.84 -13.58
N HIS A 261 -9.59 3.07 -14.08
CA HIS A 261 -9.88 3.30 -15.48
C HIS A 261 -8.69 2.94 -16.39
N ALA A 262 -7.49 3.32 -15.99
CA ALA A 262 -6.30 3.18 -16.81
C ALA A 262 -5.67 1.78 -16.76
N THR A 263 -5.87 0.99 -15.68
CA THR A 263 -5.21 -0.31 -15.55
C THR A 263 -5.95 -1.45 -16.24
N VAL A 264 -5.17 -2.40 -16.77
CA VAL A 264 -5.65 -3.72 -17.21
C VAL A 264 -5.56 -4.78 -16.11
N GLN A 265 -4.97 -4.43 -14.97
CA GLN A 265 -4.79 -5.31 -13.81
C GLN A 265 -5.50 -4.73 -12.58
N PRO A 266 -6.84 -4.79 -12.52
CA PRO A 266 -7.62 -4.20 -11.43
C PRO A 266 -7.34 -4.84 -10.06
N ASP A 267 -6.84 -6.07 -10.04
CA ASP A 267 -6.42 -6.78 -8.84
C ASP A 267 -5.31 -6.06 -8.04
N LEU A 268 -4.50 -5.22 -8.68
CA LEU A 268 -3.52 -4.37 -8.00
C LEU A 268 -4.17 -3.38 -7.04
N LEU A 269 -5.43 -3.01 -7.22
CA LEU A 269 -6.12 -2.02 -6.40
C LEU A 269 -6.82 -2.64 -5.17
N VAL A 270 -6.88 -3.97 -5.08
CA VAL A 270 -7.57 -4.67 -3.98
C VAL A 270 -6.94 -4.38 -2.63
N VAL A 271 -5.61 -4.46 -2.53
CA VAL A 271 -4.90 -4.25 -1.24
C VAL A 271 -4.94 -2.79 -0.79
N PRO A 272 -4.66 -1.80 -1.65
CA PRO A 272 -4.84 -0.40 -1.29
C PRO A 272 -6.27 -0.09 -0.80
N LEU A 273 -7.30 -0.55 -1.53
CA LEU A 273 -8.69 -0.37 -1.11
C LEU A 273 -8.97 -0.99 0.26
N TYR A 274 -8.52 -2.23 0.49
CA TYR A 274 -8.70 -2.90 1.77
C TYR A 274 -8.05 -2.10 2.92
N VAL A 275 -6.83 -1.63 2.73
CA VAL A 275 -6.09 -0.88 3.76
C VAL A 275 -6.80 0.42 4.13
N VAL A 276 -7.29 1.19 3.15
CA VAL A 276 -8.00 2.44 3.46
C VAL A 276 -9.37 2.19 4.06
N GLN A 277 -10.06 1.12 3.66
CA GLN A 277 -11.35 0.73 4.24
C GLN A 277 -11.19 0.33 5.72
N GLU A 278 -10.17 -0.45 6.07
CA GLU A 278 -9.84 -0.78 7.46
C GLU A 278 -9.45 0.46 8.27
N PHE A 279 -8.69 1.38 7.68
CA PHE A 279 -8.32 2.63 8.33
C PHE A 279 -9.54 3.50 8.66
N TYR A 280 -10.44 3.73 7.71
CA TYR A 280 -11.68 4.50 7.96
C TYR A 280 -12.65 3.76 8.88
N GLY A 281 -12.69 2.43 8.81
CA GLY A 281 -13.43 1.59 9.76
C GLY A 281 -12.97 1.83 11.20
N GLY A 282 -11.67 1.83 11.44
CA GLY A 282 -11.10 2.10 12.77
C GLY A 282 -11.39 3.53 13.27
N ILE A 283 -11.39 4.53 12.40
CA ILE A 283 -11.79 5.90 12.75
C ILE A 283 -13.29 5.93 13.13
N ASN A 284 -14.13 5.27 12.34
CA ASN A 284 -15.56 5.24 12.59
C ASN A 284 -15.89 4.55 13.93
N GLU A 285 -15.23 3.44 14.24
CA GLU A 285 -15.40 2.73 15.53
C GLU A 285 -14.93 3.57 16.72
N SER A 286 -13.84 4.34 16.57
CA SER A 286 -13.24 5.10 17.67
C SER A 286 -13.83 6.50 17.87
N ALA A 287 -14.21 7.19 16.80
CA ALA A 287 -14.63 8.59 16.82
C ALA A 287 -16.01 8.85 16.18
N GLY A 288 -16.66 7.84 15.60
CA GLY A 288 -17.93 7.99 14.88
C GLY A 288 -17.79 8.81 13.58
N ASP A 289 -16.59 8.96 13.07
CA ASP A 289 -16.26 9.71 11.84
C ASP A 289 -15.79 8.74 10.73
N GLY A 290 -15.83 9.15 9.47
CA GLY A 290 -15.36 8.32 8.35
C GLY A 290 -16.43 7.49 7.65
N GLN A 291 -17.70 7.64 8.02
CA GLN A 291 -18.81 6.87 7.43
C GLN A 291 -18.97 7.15 5.91
N LEU A 292 -18.78 8.40 5.48
CA LEU A 292 -18.89 8.74 4.05
C LEU A 292 -17.74 8.14 3.24
N GLU A 293 -16.55 8.12 3.79
CA GLU A 293 -15.37 7.49 3.18
C GLU A 293 -15.55 5.96 3.07
N ILE A 294 -16.13 5.31 4.09
CA ILE A 294 -16.46 3.89 4.05
C ILE A 294 -17.47 3.60 2.92
N MET A 295 -18.56 4.38 2.83
CA MET A 295 -19.56 4.24 1.76
C MET A 295 -18.93 4.43 0.38
N TRP A 296 -18.02 5.39 0.23
CA TRP A 296 -17.28 5.58 -1.01
C TRP A 296 -16.41 4.36 -1.35
N CYS A 297 -15.69 3.81 -0.38
CA CYS A 297 -14.88 2.60 -0.56
C CYS A 297 -15.74 1.40 -0.99
N GLU A 298 -16.94 1.24 -0.45
CA GLU A 298 -17.89 0.20 -0.86
C GLU A 298 -18.37 0.38 -2.31
N GLY A 299 -18.70 1.61 -2.69
CA GLY A 299 -19.04 1.94 -4.07
C GLY A 299 -17.87 1.69 -5.03
N PHE A 300 -16.65 2.04 -4.63
CA PHE A 300 -15.45 1.73 -5.41
C PHE A 300 -15.22 0.22 -5.53
N ARG A 301 -15.41 -0.54 -4.46
CA ARG A 301 -15.31 -2.01 -4.46
C ARG A 301 -16.27 -2.64 -5.48
N ALA A 302 -17.50 -2.16 -5.57
CA ALA A 302 -18.47 -2.65 -6.56
C ALA A 302 -17.98 -2.40 -8.00
N ARG A 303 -17.43 -1.20 -8.29
CA ARG A 303 -16.85 -0.87 -9.60
C ARG A 303 -15.60 -1.71 -9.93
N LEU A 304 -14.75 -1.95 -8.95
CA LEU A 304 -13.57 -2.79 -9.09
C LEU A 304 -13.95 -4.24 -9.44
N LEU A 305 -14.98 -4.79 -8.78
CA LEU A 305 -15.51 -6.11 -9.06
C LEU A 305 -16.12 -6.21 -10.45
N ALA A 306 -16.90 -5.21 -10.86
CA ALA A 306 -17.49 -5.16 -12.18
C ALA A 306 -16.41 -5.19 -13.27
N LYS A 307 -15.39 -4.32 -13.16
CA LYS A 307 -14.26 -4.30 -14.11
C LYS A 307 -13.51 -5.63 -14.18
N GLY A 308 -13.31 -6.28 -13.04
CA GLY A 308 -12.67 -7.59 -12.99
C GLY A 308 -13.48 -8.67 -13.68
N SER A 309 -14.81 -8.66 -13.53
CA SER A 309 -15.73 -9.55 -14.25
C SER A 309 -15.68 -9.33 -15.74
N ASP A 310 -15.74 -8.07 -16.20
CA ASP A 310 -15.66 -7.72 -17.60
C ASP A 310 -14.38 -8.23 -18.27
N ILE A 311 -13.22 -8.05 -17.60
CA ILE A 311 -11.94 -8.56 -18.10
C ILE A 311 -11.97 -10.09 -18.18
N ALA A 312 -12.50 -10.78 -17.17
CA ALA A 312 -12.59 -12.23 -17.16
C ALA A 312 -13.50 -12.75 -18.29
N ASP A 313 -14.58 -12.06 -18.58
CA ASP A 313 -15.51 -12.43 -19.65
C ASP A 313 -14.91 -12.20 -21.04
N VAL A 314 -14.18 -11.10 -21.23
CA VAL A 314 -13.42 -10.86 -22.47
C VAL A 314 -12.39 -11.94 -22.74
N VAL A 315 -11.62 -12.34 -21.71
CA VAL A 315 -10.61 -13.41 -21.85
C VAL A 315 -11.28 -14.76 -22.10
N ARG A 316 -12.41 -15.04 -21.47
CA ARG A 316 -13.14 -16.31 -21.62
C ARG A 316 -13.77 -16.45 -23.01
N GLY A 317 -14.23 -15.34 -23.61
CA GLY A 317 -14.82 -15.29 -24.96
C GLY A 317 -13.79 -15.39 -26.09
N ARG A 318 -12.49 -15.23 -25.83
CA ARG A 318 -11.42 -15.28 -26.85
C ARG A 318 -10.75 -16.65 -26.90
N ARG A 319 -10.54 -17.15 -28.12
CA ARG A 319 -9.71 -18.35 -28.33
C ARG A 319 -8.24 -17.96 -28.13
N TRP A 320 -7.42 -18.89 -27.66
CA TRP A 320 -5.97 -18.65 -27.46
C TRP A 320 -5.27 -18.09 -28.69
N ARG A 321 -5.70 -18.46 -29.89
CA ARG A 321 -5.17 -17.95 -31.16
C ARG A 321 -5.42 -16.44 -31.34
N ASP A 322 -6.52 -15.93 -30.79
CA ASP A 322 -6.89 -14.51 -30.90
C ASP A 322 -6.09 -13.65 -29.89
N LEU A 323 -5.56 -14.28 -28.83
CA LEU A 323 -4.70 -13.63 -27.83
C LEU A 323 -3.22 -13.57 -28.25
N ALA A 324 -2.80 -14.47 -29.15
CA ALA A 324 -1.41 -14.53 -29.64
C ALA A 324 -1.12 -13.53 -30.79
N ALA A 325 -2.13 -12.79 -31.25
CA ALA A 325 -2.03 -11.82 -32.34
C ALA A 325 -1.81 -10.37 -31.88
N TRP A 326 -1.39 -10.18 -30.60
CA TRP A 326 -1.08 -8.86 -30.03
C TRP A 326 0.38 -8.68 -29.72
#